data_6748bdd090366c6c0358c7885c0264b2
#
_entry.id   6748bdd090366c6c0358c7885c0264b2
#
_cell.length_a   1.000
_cell.length_b   1.000
_cell.length_c   1.000
_cell.angle_alpha   90.00
_cell.angle_beta   90.00
_cell.angle_gamma   90.00
#
_symmetry.space_group_name_H-M   'P 1'
#
loop_
_entity.id
_entity.type
_entity.pdbx_description
1 polymer ?
#
loop_
_entity_poly.entity_id
_entity_poly.type
_entity_poly.pdbx_seq_one_letter_code
_entity_poly.pdbx_strand_id
1 'polypeptide(L)'
;MDKQQVLNQLRNAKEIYVIMSLCTRMPYVVCDKETFDDEVLIYFMEEDVKREGKRLVEEKIPVQIAKVDANQMLHFYGNLYTMGVNCLMVDQYMDSECRIQLPELVSRPGQNKPDAPEDEKKTWIENPSLHLTALYFMQELRRQKFETMPEELKEMQEEILADFTKGTYITAFQEGSGVPLLKQKNGDAYQPIFTD
;
A
#
# COMPACT_ATOMS: atom_id res chain seq x y z
N MET A 1 -16.60 -16.27 12.00
CA MET A 1 -15.65 -17.27 11.41
C MET A 1 -14.39 -17.23 12.27
N ASP A 2 -13.64 -18.33 12.48
CA ASP A 2 -12.38 -18.22 13.18
C ASP A 2 -11.26 -17.72 12.24
N LYS A 3 -10.19 -17.17 12.81
CA LYS A 3 -9.07 -16.59 12.05
C LYS A 3 -8.43 -17.57 11.08
N GLN A 4 -8.31 -18.84 11.47
CA GLN A 4 -7.69 -19.88 10.63
C GLN A 4 -8.57 -20.20 9.40
N GLN A 5 -9.90 -20.17 9.56
CA GLN A 5 -10.83 -20.33 8.46
C GLN A 5 -10.72 -19.18 7.46
N VAL A 6 -10.62 -17.92 7.95
CA VAL A 6 -10.41 -16.73 7.10
C VAL A 6 -9.09 -16.82 6.34
N LEU A 7 -7.99 -17.19 7.00
CA LEU A 7 -6.70 -17.41 6.35
C LEU A 7 -6.77 -18.47 5.24
N ASN A 8 -7.43 -19.59 5.52
CA ASN A 8 -7.60 -20.64 4.51
C ASN A 8 -8.48 -20.16 3.34
N GLN A 9 -9.51 -19.37 3.63
CA GLN A 9 -10.36 -18.79 2.60
C GLN A 9 -9.59 -17.81 1.72
N LEU A 10 -8.79 -16.90 2.30
CA LEU A 10 -7.94 -15.97 1.55
C LEU A 10 -6.95 -16.69 0.64
N ARG A 11 -6.32 -17.78 1.12
CA ARG A 11 -5.35 -18.57 0.34
C ARG A 11 -5.96 -19.33 -0.84
N ASN A 12 -7.25 -19.67 -0.76
CA ASN A 12 -7.96 -20.48 -1.75
C ASN A 12 -9.06 -19.71 -2.49
N ALA A 13 -9.20 -18.41 -2.24
CA ALA A 13 -10.21 -17.59 -2.89
C ALA A 13 -9.96 -17.52 -4.40
N LYS A 14 -11.04 -17.58 -5.17
CA LYS A 14 -11.00 -17.37 -6.63
C LYS A 14 -10.89 -15.89 -6.97
N GLU A 15 -11.51 -15.08 -6.13
CA GLU A 15 -11.53 -13.62 -6.23
C GLU A 15 -11.76 -13.01 -4.84
N ILE A 16 -11.28 -11.81 -4.66
CA ILE A 16 -11.56 -10.92 -3.52
C ILE A 16 -11.88 -9.53 -4.05
N TYR A 17 -12.54 -8.74 -3.23
CA TYR A 17 -12.90 -7.37 -3.53
C TYR A 17 -12.17 -6.43 -2.58
N VAL A 18 -11.61 -5.35 -3.12
CA VAL A 18 -10.75 -4.41 -2.39
C VAL A 18 -11.30 -3.00 -2.57
N ILE A 19 -11.31 -2.23 -1.49
CA ILE A 19 -11.57 -0.79 -1.56
C ILE A 19 -10.32 -0.08 -2.04
N MET A 20 -10.45 0.68 -3.13
CA MET A 20 -9.36 1.48 -3.73
C MET A 20 -9.64 2.96 -3.55
N SER A 21 -8.63 3.74 -3.18
CA SER A 21 -8.73 5.19 -3.12
C SER A 21 -8.69 5.79 -4.51
N LEU A 22 -9.68 6.62 -4.86
CA LEU A 22 -9.65 7.44 -6.09
C LEU A 22 -8.60 8.55 -6.04
N CYS A 23 -8.16 8.94 -4.83
CA CYS A 23 -7.14 9.96 -4.64
C CYS A 23 -5.75 9.48 -5.04
N THR A 24 -5.43 8.21 -4.77
CA THR A 24 -4.10 7.63 -5.00
C THR A 24 -4.08 6.60 -6.12
N ARG A 25 -5.24 6.01 -6.45
CA ARG A 25 -5.39 4.83 -7.32
C ARG A 25 -4.72 3.57 -6.76
N MET A 26 -4.42 3.59 -5.46
CA MET A 26 -3.88 2.48 -4.68
C MET A 26 -4.97 1.95 -3.74
N PRO A 27 -4.79 0.79 -3.08
CA PRO A 27 -5.67 0.38 -2.00
C PRO A 27 -5.90 1.51 -1.00
N TYR A 28 -7.15 1.65 -0.56
CA TYR A 28 -7.49 2.61 0.49
C TYR A 28 -6.95 2.10 1.82
N VAL A 29 -6.05 2.86 2.45
CA VAL A 29 -5.39 2.48 3.69
C VAL A 29 -6.02 3.25 4.85
N VAL A 30 -6.27 2.55 5.93
CA VAL A 30 -6.83 3.10 7.18
C VAL A 30 -5.91 2.68 8.33
N CYS A 31 -5.56 3.63 9.20
CA CYS A 31 -4.89 3.33 10.45
C CYS A 31 -5.94 3.02 11.53
N ASP A 32 -5.88 1.84 12.13
CA ASP A 32 -6.66 1.52 13.31
C ASP A 32 -6.11 2.26 14.53
N LYS A 33 -6.96 3.02 15.22
CA LYS A 33 -6.53 3.88 16.34
C LYS A 33 -6.22 3.12 17.63
N GLU A 34 -6.63 1.86 17.74
CA GLU A 34 -6.42 1.02 18.92
C GLU A 34 -5.18 0.15 18.76
N THR A 35 -5.04 -0.50 17.60
CA THR A 35 -3.94 -1.42 17.33
C THR A 35 -2.76 -0.75 16.64
N PHE A 36 -2.97 0.42 16.03
CA PHE A 36 -2.03 1.12 15.15
C PHE A 36 -1.61 0.30 13.93
N ASP A 37 -2.48 -0.64 13.52
CA ASP A 37 -2.32 -1.37 12.28
C ASP A 37 -2.73 -0.49 11.09
N ASP A 38 -1.94 -0.57 10.02
CA ASP A 38 -2.22 0.06 8.74
C ASP A 38 -2.94 -0.96 7.86
N GLU A 39 -4.25 -0.78 7.75
CA GLU A 39 -5.18 -1.77 7.24
C GLU A 39 -5.64 -1.48 5.81
N VAL A 40 -5.78 -2.54 5.01
CA VAL A 40 -6.49 -2.52 3.72
C VAL A 40 -7.77 -3.32 3.85
N LEU A 41 -8.89 -2.76 3.38
CA LEU A 41 -10.21 -3.37 3.45
C LEU A 41 -10.42 -4.38 2.32
N ILE A 42 -10.68 -5.63 2.70
CA ILE A 42 -10.91 -6.76 1.79
C ILE A 42 -12.23 -7.43 2.09
N TYR A 43 -12.95 -7.84 1.04
CA TYR A 43 -14.24 -8.52 1.14
C TYR A 43 -14.27 -9.75 0.25
N PHE A 44 -14.96 -10.80 0.72
CA PHE A 44 -15.22 -11.99 -0.09
C PHE A 44 -16.43 -11.84 -1.01
N MET A 45 -17.36 -10.96 -0.65
CA MET A 45 -18.62 -10.79 -1.39
C MET A 45 -18.71 -9.39 -2.00
N GLU A 46 -19.08 -9.34 -3.28
CA GLU A 46 -19.24 -8.08 -4.01
C GLU A 46 -20.30 -7.16 -3.39
N GLU A 47 -21.36 -7.73 -2.82
CA GLU A 47 -22.44 -6.96 -2.18
C GLU A 47 -21.96 -6.25 -0.91
N ASP A 48 -21.09 -6.90 -0.13
CA ASP A 48 -20.57 -6.35 1.12
C ASP A 48 -19.60 -5.21 0.86
N VAL A 49 -18.67 -5.36 -0.09
CA VAL A 49 -17.77 -4.28 -0.48
C VAL A 49 -18.53 -3.10 -1.10
N LYS A 50 -19.63 -3.34 -1.83
CA LYS A 50 -20.48 -2.26 -2.37
C LYS A 50 -21.15 -1.47 -1.25
N ARG A 51 -21.61 -2.16 -0.20
CA ARG A 51 -22.20 -1.52 0.99
C ARG A 51 -21.20 -0.63 1.68
N GLU A 52 -19.99 -1.12 1.92
CA GLU A 52 -18.92 -0.35 2.53
C GLU A 52 -18.46 0.80 1.64
N GLY A 53 -18.25 0.57 0.34
CA GLY A 53 -17.92 1.63 -0.61
C GLY A 53 -18.93 2.77 -0.62
N LYS A 54 -20.24 2.43 -0.54
CA LYS A 54 -21.30 3.44 -0.42
C LYS A 54 -21.20 4.25 0.88
N ARG A 55 -20.97 3.58 2.02
CA ARG A 55 -20.78 4.24 3.32
C ARG A 55 -19.62 5.24 3.27
N LEU A 56 -18.47 4.82 2.73
CA LEU A 56 -17.29 5.68 2.59
C LEU A 56 -17.56 6.90 1.70
N VAL A 57 -18.29 6.71 0.59
CA VAL A 57 -18.69 7.83 -0.29
C VAL A 57 -19.64 8.80 0.41
N GLU A 58 -20.58 8.31 1.24
CA GLU A 58 -21.45 9.15 2.07
C GLU A 58 -20.63 9.97 3.09
N GLU A 59 -19.51 9.43 3.57
CA GLU A 59 -18.51 10.13 4.43
C GLU A 59 -17.53 11.02 3.62
N LYS A 60 -17.79 11.22 2.32
CA LYS A 60 -16.97 12.02 1.41
C LYS A 60 -15.55 11.46 1.22
N ILE A 61 -15.40 10.16 1.34
CA ILE A 61 -14.16 9.45 1.02
C ILE A 61 -14.30 8.89 -0.41
N PRO A 62 -13.56 9.44 -1.39
CA PRO A 62 -13.71 9.02 -2.78
C PRO A 62 -13.01 7.67 -3.01
N VAL A 63 -13.80 6.62 -3.11
CA VAL A 63 -13.33 5.25 -3.32
C VAL A 63 -13.97 4.60 -4.54
N GLN A 64 -13.34 3.54 -5.02
CA GLN A 64 -13.88 2.60 -6.00
C GLN A 64 -13.60 1.17 -5.54
N ILE A 65 -14.30 0.21 -6.15
CA ILE A 65 -14.12 -1.21 -5.86
C ILE A 65 -13.24 -1.81 -6.95
N ALA A 66 -12.24 -2.58 -6.56
CA ALA A 66 -11.46 -3.42 -7.46
C ALA A 66 -11.68 -4.90 -7.12
N LYS A 67 -11.77 -5.72 -8.16
CA LYS A 67 -11.73 -7.17 -8.04
C LYS A 67 -10.31 -7.64 -8.27
N VAL A 68 -9.82 -8.53 -7.41
CA VAL A 68 -8.52 -9.18 -7.53
C VAL A 68 -8.75 -10.67 -7.74
N ASP A 69 -8.40 -11.18 -8.91
CA ASP A 69 -8.54 -12.60 -9.24
C ASP A 69 -7.41 -13.43 -8.63
N ALA A 70 -7.62 -14.74 -8.48
CA ALA A 70 -6.68 -15.67 -7.83
C ALA A 70 -5.23 -15.57 -8.33
N ASN A 71 -5.04 -15.38 -9.63
CA ASN A 71 -3.71 -15.26 -10.25
C ASN A 71 -2.98 -13.94 -9.93
N GLN A 72 -3.69 -12.96 -9.39
CA GLN A 72 -3.16 -11.64 -9.03
C GLN A 72 -2.93 -11.50 -7.51
N MET A 73 -3.54 -12.38 -6.70
CA MET A 73 -3.55 -12.23 -5.23
C MET A 73 -2.16 -12.19 -4.62
N LEU A 74 -1.27 -13.09 -5.04
CA LEU A 74 0.10 -13.13 -4.49
C LEU A 74 0.85 -11.81 -4.77
N HIS A 75 0.71 -11.30 -5.99
CA HIS A 75 1.29 -10.01 -6.37
C HIS A 75 0.64 -8.86 -5.58
N PHE A 76 -0.68 -8.87 -5.46
CA PHE A 76 -1.41 -7.89 -4.66
C PHE A 76 -0.91 -7.86 -3.21
N TYR A 77 -0.88 -9.01 -2.53
CA TYR A 77 -0.40 -9.08 -1.14
C TYR A 77 1.08 -8.70 -1.02
N GLY A 78 1.91 -9.08 -2.00
CA GLY A 78 3.32 -8.70 -2.04
C GLY A 78 3.52 -7.19 -2.11
N ASN A 79 2.72 -6.49 -2.91
CA ASN A 79 2.79 -5.04 -3.06
C ASN A 79 2.35 -4.29 -1.79
N LEU A 80 1.50 -4.88 -0.94
CA LEU A 80 1.11 -4.24 0.32
C LEU A 80 2.31 -4.03 1.25
N TYR A 81 3.32 -4.90 1.20
CA TYR A 81 4.55 -4.70 1.99
C TYR A 81 5.31 -3.43 1.57
N THR A 82 5.47 -3.22 0.26
CA THR A 82 6.20 -2.04 -0.24
C THR A 82 5.43 -0.75 0.06
N MET A 83 4.11 -0.85 0.20
CA MET A 83 3.23 0.26 0.62
C MET A 83 3.29 0.56 2.12
N GLY A 84 3.91 -0.29 2.93
CA GLY A 84 3.92 -0.16 4.39
C GLY A 84 2.70 -0.74 5.12
N VAL A 85 1.76 -1.35 4.39
CA VAL A 85 0.57 -2.00 4.97
C VAL A 85 1.00 -3.27 5.71
N ASN A 86 0.50 -3.44 6.94
CA ASN A 86 0.82 -4.59 7.78
C ASN A 86 -0.38 -5.50 8.06
N CYS A 87 -1.60 -5.03 7.83
CA CYS A 87 -2.82 -5.74 8.19
C CYS A 87 -3.88 -5.73 7.07
N LEU A 88 -4.68 -6.78 7.00
CA LEU A 88 -5.88 -6.89 6.19
C LEU A 88 -7.08 -6.89 7.12
N MET A 89 -7.96 -5.92 6.97
CA MET A 89 -9.29 -5.96 7.56
C MET A 89 -10.23 -6.69 6.60
N VAL A 90 -10.56 -7.92 6.94
CA VAL A 90 -11.43 -8.79 6.14
C VAL A 90 -12.87 -8.65 6.59
N ASP A 91 -13.78 -8.43 5.64
CA ASP A 91 -15.24 -8.38 5.86
C ASP A 91 -15.65 -7.46 7.02
N GLN A 92 -15.11 -6.25 7.06
CA GLN A 92 -15.43 -5.27 8.12
C GLN A 92 -16.95 -5.08 8.27
N TYR A 93 -17.44 -5.08 9.51
CA TYR A 93 -18.84 -5.00 9.90
C TYR A 93 -19.71 -6.23 9.52
N MET A 94 -19.10 -7.36 9.17
CA MET A 94 -19.78 -8.62 8.91
C MET A 94 -19.53 -9.63 10.04
N ASP A 95 -20.32 -10.70 10.09
CA ASP A 95 -20.10 -11.80 11.05
C ASP A 95 -18.76 -12.53 10.85
N SER A 96 -18.16 -12.37 9.69
CA SER A 96 -16.87 -12.90 9.30
C SER A 96 -15.70 -11.92 9.52
N GLU A 97 -15.94 -10.75 10.11
CA GLU A 97 -14.91 -9.73 10.36
C GLU A 97 -13.69 -10.33 11.03
N CYS A 98 -12.52 -10.09 10.45
CA CYS A 98 -11.27 -10.61 10.96
C CYS A 98 -10.07 -9.78 10.52
N ARG A 99 -9.18 -9.48 11.47
CA ARG A 99 -7.87 -8.87 11.18
C ARG A 99 -6.81 -9.94 10.94
N ILE A 100 -6.18 -9.88 9.79
CA ILE A 100 -5.12 -10.78 9.37
C ILE A 100 -3.83 -9.97 9.20
N GLN A 101 -2.82 -10.27 10.01
CA GLN A 101 -1.51 -9.68 9.81
C GLN A 101 -0.90 -10.21 8.50
N LEU A 102 -0.37 -9.32 7.69
CA LEU A 102 0.13 -9.68 6.35
C LEU A 102 1.17 -10.80 6.35
N PRO A 103 2.11 -10.89 7.33
CA PRO A 103 3.04 -12.01 7.45
C PRO A 103 2.41 -13.38 7.72
N GLU A 104 1.18 -13.43 8.23
CA GLU A 104 0.45 -14.70 8.42
C GLU A 104 -0.07 -15.27 7.09
N LEU A 105 -0.28 -14.40 6.11
CA LEU A 105 -0.82 -14.78 4.80
C LEU A 105 0.28 -15.07 3.78
N VAL A 106 1.29 -14.20 3.70
CA VAL A 106 2.39 -14.29 2.74
C VAL A 106 3.74 -14.08 3.42
N SER A 107 4.73 -14.85 2.99
CA SER A 107 6.12 -14.70 3.43
C SER A 107 6.93 -14.03 2.32
N ARG A 108 7.81 -13.10 2.69
CA ARG A 108 8.74 -12.52 1.72
C ARG A 108 9.80 -13.54 1.32
N PRO A 109 10.09 -13.70 0.03
CA PRO A 109 11.22 -14.51 -0.41
C PRO A 109 12.52 -13.92 0.15
N GLY A 110 13.32 -14.72 0.83
CA GLY A 110 14.65 -14.32 1.33
C GLY A 110 14.74 -13.98 2.82
N GLN A 111 13.66 -13.65 3.52
CA GLN A 111 13.69 -13.41 4.97
C GLN A 111 14.01 -14.67 5.79
N ASN A 112 13.82 -15.87 5.23
CA ASN A 112 13.97 -17.15 5.92
C ASN A 112 15.22 -17.95 5.50
N LYS A 113 16.21 -17.35 4.83
CA LYS A 113 17.47 -18.02 4.50
C LYS A 113 18.66 -17.26 5.08
N PRO A 114 18.97 -17.45 6.40
CA PRO A 114 20.16 -16.85 7.01
C PRO A 114 21.46 -17.35 6.38
N ASP A 115 21.46 -18.52 5.74
CA ASP A 115 22.62 -19.21 5.20
C ASP A 115 22.78 -19.10 3.66
N ALA A 116 22.09 -18.18 3.00
CA ALA A 116 22.31 -17.97 1.57
C ALA A 116 23.71 -17.37 1.33
N PRO A 117 24.45 -17.86 0.30
CA PRO A 117 25.72 -17.28 -0.11
C PRO A 117 25.57 -15.77 -0.37
N GLU A 118 26.62 -14.98 -0.08
CA GLU A 118 26.57 -13.50 -0.24
C GLU A 118 26.22 -13.08 -1.67
N ASP A 119 26.66 -13.83 -2.66
CA ASP A 119 26.38 -13.61 -4.09
C ASP A 119 24.90 -13.83 -4.47
N GLU A 120 24.12 -14.54 -3.63
CA GLU A 120 22.68 -14.78 -3.83
C GLU A 120 21.80 -13.88 -2.96
N LYS A 121 22.38 -13.04 -2.09
CA LYS A 121 21.61 -12.09 -1.28
C LYS A 121 21.11 -10.98 -2.18
N LYS A 122 19.87 -11.12 -2.64
CA LYS A 122 19.17 -10.02 -3.31
C LYS A 122 19.00 -8.88 -2.30
N THR A 123 19.56 -7.74 -2.61
CA THR A 123 19.30 -6.52 -1.85
C THR A 123 17.91 -6.03 -2.21
N TRP A 124 17.01 -6.06 -1.24
CA TRP A 124 15.68 -5.46 -1.38
C TRP A 124 15.77 -3.99 -1.00
N ILE A 125 15.41 -3.13 -1.92
CA ILE A 125 15.29 -1.69 -1.68
C ILE A 125 13.79 -1.42 -1.50
N GLU A 126 13.42 -0.94 -0.33
CA GLU A 126 12.04 -0.62 0.01
C GLU A 126 12.02 0.57 0.96
N ASN A 127 11.00 1.40 0.83
CA ASN A 127 10.79 2.58 1.68
C ASN A 127 9.34 2.59 2.19
N PRO A 128 8.92 1.57 2.98
CA PRO A 128 7.51 1.40 3.36
C PRO A 128 6.95 2.59 4.16
N SER A 129 7.71 3.17 5.08
CA SER A 129 7.26 4.36 5.83
C SER A 129 7.01 5.54 4.90
N LEU A 130 7.93 5.82 3.98
CA LEU A 130 7.77 6.87 2.98
C LEU A 130 6.50 6.67 2.14
N HIS A 131 6.27 5.43 1.67
CA HIS A 131 5.09 5.11 0.86
C HIS A 131 3.81 5.26 1.66
N LEU A 132 3.78 4.75 2.89
CA LEU A 132 2.62 4.78 3.75
C LEU A 132 2.20 6.22 4.09
N THR A 133 3.14 7.03 4.58
CA THR A 133 2.87 8.44 4.91
C THR A 133 2.44 9.22 3.67
N ALA A 134 3.07 8.95 2.50
CA ALA A 134 2.67 9.57 1.23
C ALA A 134 1.25 9.14 0.81
N LEU A 135 0.84 7.90 1.04
CA LEU A 135 -0.52 7.43 0.76
C LEU A 135 -1.55 8.15 1.62
N TYR A 136 -1.33 8.23 2.95
CA TYR A 136 -2.20 8.96 3.85
C TYR A 136 -2.30 10.45 3.48
N PHE A 137 -1.14 11.08 3.29
CA PHE A 137 -1.09 12.49 2.86
C PHE A 137 -1.90 12.73 1.60
N MET A 138 -1.74 11.91 0.57
CA MET A 138 -2.45 12.07 -0.70
C MET A 138 -3.93 11.71 -0.62
N GLN A 139 -4.31 10.75 0.22
CA GLN A 139 -5.71 10.43 0.48
C GLN A 139 -6.42 11.65 1.07
N GLU A 140 -5.84 12.27 2.10
CA GLU A 140 -6.43 13.42 2.75
C GLU A 140 -6.33 14.70 1.91
N LEU A 141 -5.17 14.99 1.32
CA LEU A 141 -4.96 16.20 0.51
C LEU A 141 -5.93 16.28 -0.68
N ARG A 142 -6.21 15.16 -1.34
CA ARG A 142 -7.07 15.11 -2.54
C ARG A 142 -8.53 14.86 -2.25
N ARG A 143 -8.87 14.49 -1.02
CA ARG A 143 -10.24 14.22 -0.61
C ARG A 143 -11.10 15.49 -0.61
N GLN A 144 -10.51 16.62 -0.23
CA GLN A 144 -11.22 17.90 -0.12
C GLN A 144 -10.29 19.08 -0.46
N LYS A 145 -10.92 20.23 -0.71
CA LYS A 145 -10.18 21.49 -0.90
C LYS A 145 -9.97 22.16 0.45
N PHE A 146 -8.78 22.63 0.68
CA PHE A 146 -8.41 23.43 1.86
C PHE A 146 -8.12 24.87 1.43
N GLU A 147 -8.57 25.86 2.20
CA GLU A 147 -8.12 27.25 2.05
C GLU A 147 -6.69 27.41 2.58
N THR A 148 -6.39 26.76 3.69
CA THR A 148 -5.04 26.62 4.26
C THR A 148 -4.82 25.17 4.62
N MET A 149 -3.58 24.69 4.41
CA MET A 149 -3.22 23.31 4.73
C MET A 149 -3.34 23.07 6.25
N PRO A 150 -4.11 22.05 6.68
CA PRO A 150 -4.20 21.65 8.09
C PRO A 150 -2.83 21.26 8.66
N GLU A 151 -2.67 21.41 9.98
CA GLU A 151 -1.40 21.10 10.65
C GLU A 151 -1.01 19.64 10.48
N GLU A 152 -1.96 18.71 10.61
CA GLU A 152 -1.74 17.28 10.40
C GLU A 152 -1.15 16.96 9.01
N LEU A 153 -1.60 17.67 7.97
CA LEU A 153 -1.04 17.49 6.62
C LEU A 153 0.37 18.10 6.50
N LYS A 154 0.67 19.17 7.23
CA LYS A 154 2.04 19.71 7.26
C LYS A 154 2.99 18.74 7.98
N GLU A 155 2.55 18.18 9.12
CA GLU A 155 3.32 17.15 9.83
C GLU A 155 3.61 15.94 8.94
N MET A 156 2.61 15.43 8.22
CA MET A 156 2.82 14.35 7.23
C MET A 156 3.78 14.76 6.12
N GLN A 157 3.74 16.01 5.64
CA GLN A 157 4.66 16.50 4.62
C GLN A 157 6.10 16.55 5.14
N GLU A 158 6.31 16.97 6.39
CA GLU A 158 7.63 16.96 7.04
C GLU A 158 8.15 15.54 7.23
N GLU A 159 7.26 14.61 7.64
CA GLU A 159 7.60 13.19 7.77
C GLU A 159 8.00 12.57 6.43
N ILE A 160 7.25 12.83 5.34
CA ILE A 160 7.62 12.41 3.99
C ILE A 160 9.02 12.89 3.62
N LEU A 161 9.36 14.15 3.89
CA LEU A 161 10.68 14.70 3.60
C LEU A 161 11.76 14.03 4.47
N ALA A 162 11.48 13.77 5.74
CA ALA A 162 12.39 13.09 6.64
C ALA A 162 12.66 11.65 6.19
N ASP A 163 11.63 10.92 5.82
CA ASP A 163 11.74 9.54 5.34
C ASP A 163 12.41 9.47 3.97
N PHE A 164 12.10 10.45 3.10
CA PHE A 164 12.80 10.58 1.82
C PHE A 164 14.31 10.77 1.99
N THR A 165 14.74 11.58 2.94
CA THR A 165 16.19 11.82 3.18
C THR A 165 16.90 10.62 3.80
N LYS A 166 16.19 9.73 4.49
CA LYS A 166 16.72 8.51 5.10
C LYS A 166 16.63 7.29 4.17
N GLY A 167 15.82 7.39 3.13
CA GLY A 167 15.52 6.29 2.22
C GLY A 167 16.72 5.82 1.41
N THR A 168 16.61 4.62 0.90
CA THR A 168 17.54 4.04 -0.08
C THR A 168 16.83 3.90 -1.41
N TYR A 169 17.49 4.28 -2.49
CA TYR A 169 16.87 4.40 -3.80
C TYR A 169 17.66 3.66 -4.88
N ILE A 170 16.92 3.21 -5.90
CA ILE A 170 17.52 2.63 -7.10
C ILE A 170 17.59 3.72 -8.16
N THR A 171 18.74 3.83 -8.83
CA THR A 171 18.91 4.71 -9.99
C THR A 171 19.25 3.89 -11.23
N ALA A 172 18.65 4.25 -12.36
CA ALA A 172 19.04 3.67 -13.62
C ALA A 172 20.48 4.11 -14.00
N PHE A 173 21.27 3.19 -14.53
CA PHE A 173 22.60 3.49 -15.05
C PHE A 173 22.75 2.84 -16.42
N GLN A 174 23.28 3.60 -17.37
CA GLN A 174 23.60 3.10 -18.71
C GLN A 174 25.12 3.15 -18.91
N GLU A 175 25.70 2.01 -19.19
CA GLU A 175 27.14 1.90 -19.44
C GLU A 175 27.56 2.81 -20.61
N GLY A 176 28.61 3.61 -20.42
CA GLY A 176 29.11 4.57 -21.39
C GLY A 176 28.35 5.90 -21.49
N SER A 177 27.12 6.01 -20.93
CA SER A 177 26.30 7.22 -20.98
C SER A 177 25.98 7.77 -19.58
N GLY A 178 26.21 6.99 -18.51
CA GLY A 178 25.95 7.40 -17.12
C GLY A 178 24.48 7.29 -16.75
N VAL A 179 24.02 8.21 -15.90
CA VAL A 179 22.62 8.24 -15.40
C VAL A 179 21.73 8.96 -16.42
N PRO A 180 20.61 8.34 -16.87
CA PRO A 180 19.67 8.97 -17.77
C PRO A 180 18.96 10.15 -17.08
N LEU A 181 18.83 11.26 -17.80
CA LEU A 181 18.10 12.45 -17.35
C LEU A 181 16.81 12.61 -18.16
N LEU A 182 15.70 12.82 -17.45
CA LEU A 182 14.43 13.21 -18.03
C LEU A 182 14.41 14.73 -18.20
N LYS A 183 14.21 15.21 -19.42
CA LYS A 183 14.10 16.65 -19.70
C LYS A 183 12.64 17.04 -19.87
N GLN A 184 12.23 18.08 -19.17
CA GLN A 184 10.93 18.71 -19.36
C GLN A 184 10.96 19.76 -20.48
N LYS A 185 9.78 20.17 -20.94
CA LYS A 185 9.65 21.18 -22.00
C LYS A 185 10.19 22.57 -21.60
N ASN A 186 10.23 22.86 -20.30
CA ASN A 186 10.80 24.09 -19.74
C ASN A 186 12.35 24.10 -19.67
N GLY A 187 12.99 23.00 -20.01
CA GLY A 187 14.46 22.84 -19.98
C GLY A 187 15.02 22.20 -18.72
N ASP A 188 14.22 22.00 -17.69
CA ASP A 188 14.65 21.34 -16.47
C ASP A 188 15.00 19.87 -16.72
N ALA A 189 16.02 19.37 -16.06
CA ALA A 189 16.48 17.99 -16.13
C ALA A 189 16.33 17.31 -14.76
N TYR A 190 15.77 16.12 -14.75
CA TYR A 190 15.50 15.33 -13.55
C TYR A 190 16.15 13.96 -13.68
N GLN A 191 16.80 13.53 -12.61
CA GLN A 191 17.27 12.16 -12.48
C GLN A 191 16.12 11.29 -11.92
N PRO A 192 15.66 10.26 -12.63
CA PRO A 192 14.69 9.34 -12.07
C PRO A 192 15.33 8.49 -10.97
N ILE A 193 14.62 8.37 -9.86
CA ILE A 193 14.93 7.44 -8.77
C ILE A 193 13.71 6.55 -8.54
N PHE A 194 13.96 5.31 -8.11
CA PHE A 194 12.92 4.34 -7.80
C PHE A 194 13.01 3.99 -6.33
N THR A 195 11.85 3.87 -5.70
CA THR A 195 11.71 3.67 -4.24
C THR A 195 11.63 2.20 -3.84
N ASP A 196 11.38 1.31 -4.83
CA ASP A 196 11.21 -0.14 -4.70
C ASP A 196 11.38 -0.84 -6.05
#